data_f61f64797a93557b11e2c2a6679d4bd8
#
_entry.id   f61f64797a93557b11e2c2a6679d4bd8
#
_cell.length_a   1.000
_cell.length_b   1.000
_cell.length_c   1.000
_cell.angle_alpha   90.00
_cell.angle_beta   90.00
_cell.angle_gamma   90.00
#
_symmetry.space_group_name_H-M   'P 1'
#
loop_
_entity.id
_entity.type
_entity.pdbx_description
1 polymer ?
#
loop_
_entity_poly.entity_id
_entity_poly.type
_entity_poly.pdbx_seq_one_letter_code
_entity_poly.pdbx_strand_id
1 'polypeptide(L)'
;LWQYVGVLXXXXPAVTTTAPQAEKATTTLRTEQTNRRNWGNQDTADYRSDQNAISSITNGAITSEELGSASTDNAQVTLYKKSIGEGSNKITYFVADVYVTSASEIKAAFADGEFGKNIKDSVFSMAVENNALFAINGDFYGNSERSIVIRNGIKYRDDVNDADVCVLFTDGTMQTYSPSEYDSDAVIAKGAWQAWNFGPALLDGSGNVLETFNTTKYLNSANPRSAIGCVSAGHYIFVTVDGRNEGYSKGATLSELAAIMSDEGCMSAFNLDGGKSAMMYFNNSIVNAPDGGGRDLSDIIYIGG
;
A
#
# COMPACT_ATOMS: atom_id res chain seq x y z
N LEU A 1 2.60 -81.61 15.91
CA LEU A 1 1.82 -81.10 17.05
C LEU A 1 2.01 -79.57 17.16
N TRP A 2 1.13 -78.81 16.50
CA TRP A 2 1.00 -77.39 16.71
C TRP A 2 -0.45 -77.02 17.00
N GLN A 3 -0.70 -76.49 18.17
CA GLN A 3 -2.02 -75.97 18.56
C GLN A 3 -2.28 -74.65 17.98
N TYR A 4 -3.39 -74.52 17.27
CA TYR A 4 -3.94 -73.21 16.83
C TYR A 4 -4.71 -72.58 18.00
N VAL A 5 -4.27 -71.46 18.45
CA VAL A 5 -5.05 -70.62 19.37
C VAL A 5 -5.79 -69.55 18.53
N GLY A 6 -7.08 -69.72 18.43
CA GLY A 6 -7.93 -68.71 17.74
C GLY A 6 -8.16 -67.54 18.60
N VAL A 7 -7.88 -66.37 18.04
CA VAL A 7 -8.18 -65.06 18.66
C VAL A 7 -9.48 -64.53 18.04
N LEU A 8 -10.50 -64.40 18.90
CA LEU A 8 -11.79 -63.74 18.52
C LEU A 8 -11.67 -62.26 18.47
N UNK A 9 -12.00 -61.44 17.46
CA UNK A 9 -11.87 -60.16 17.35
C UNK A 9 -13.11 -59.61 17.56
N UNK A 10 -13.33 -59.16 18.20
CA UNK A 10 -14.35 -58.53 18.39
C UNK A 10 -14.44 -57.44 17.58
N UNK A 11 -15.07 -57.30 16.91
CA UNK A 11 -15.23 -56.37 16.24
C UNK A 11 -15.66 -55.37 16.97
N UNK A 12 -15.30 -54.57 17.00
CA UNK A 12 -15.59 -53.55 17.51
C UNK A 12 -16.55 -53.09 16.80
N PRO A 13 -17.48 -52.19 17.19
CA PRO A 13 -18.55 -51.56 16.43
C PRO A 13 -17.99 -50.35 15.62
N ALA A 14 -18.45 -50.24 14.39
CA ALA A 14 -18.10 -49.13 13.49
C ALA A 14 -18.59 -47.78 14.10
N VAL A 15 -17.63 -46.90 14.39
CA VAL A 15 -17.93 -45.51 14.76
C VAL A 15 -18.23 -44.76 13.46
N THR A 16 -19.48 -44.50 13.19
CA THR A 16 -19.88 -43.56 12.12
C THR A 16 -19.59 -42.14 12.59
N THR A 17 -18.47 -41.59 12.12
CA THR A 17 -18.19 -40.18 12.24
C THR A 17 -19.01 -39.42 11.18
N THR A 18 -20.10 -38.83 11.59
CA THR A 18 -20.80 -37.83 10.79
C THR A 18 -19.95 -36.55 10.85
N ALA A 19 -19.45 -36.14 9.70
CA ALA A 19 -18.77 -34.82 9.54
C ALA A 19 -19.76 -33.71 9.93
N PRO A 20 -19.33 -32.70 10.70
CA PRO A 20 -20.22 -31.60 11.01
C PRO A 20 -20.52 -30.81 9.73
N GLN A 21 -21.79 -30.61 9.45
CA GLN A 21 -22.26 -29.71 8.41
C GLN A 21 -21.80 -28.29 8.78
N ALA A 22 -21.07 -27.65 7.87
CA ALA A 22 -20.70 -26.26 8.02
C ALA A 22 -22.00 -25.42 8.04
N GLU A 23 -22.36 -24.90 9.19
CA GLU A 23 -23.37 -23.85 9.29
C GLU A 23 -22.88 -22.63 8.55
N LYS A 24 -23.62 -22.21 7.53
CA LYS A 24 -23.41 -20.90 6.90
C LYS A 24 -23.74 -19.83 7.94
N ALA A 25 -22.72 -19.25 8.53
CA ALA A 25 -22.88 -18.07 9.35
C ALA A 25 -23.31 -16.92 8.41
N THR A 26 -24.60 -16.61 8.41
CA THR A 26 -25.10 -15.40 7.78
C THR A 26 -24.69 -14.25 8.70
N THR A 27 -23.56 -13.62 8.40
CA THR A 27 -23.17 -12.39 9.09
C THR A 27 -24.11 -11.29 8.63
N THR A 28 -25.07 -10.95 9.43
CA THR A 28 -25.90 -9.76 9.23
C THR A 28 -24.97 -8.56 9.47
N LEU A 29 -24.62 -7.87 8.40
CA LEU A 29 -23.93 -6.59 8.51
C LEU A 29 -24.83 -5.62 9.28
N ARG A 30 -24.57 -5.49 10.55
CA ARG A 30 -25.17 -4.45 11.37
C ARG A 30 -24.50 -3.15 10.96
N THR A 31 -25.25 -2.28 10.31
CA THR A 31 -24.81 -0.91 10.05
C THR A 31 -24.78 -0.20 11.41
N GLU A 32 -23.70 -0.37 12.15
CA GLU A 32 -23.45 0.51 13.28
C GLU A 32 -22.93 1.82 12.69
N GLN A 33 -23.71 2.89 12.88
CA GLN A 33 -23.16 4.23 12.75
C GLN A 33 -22.07 4.34 13.82
N THR A 34 -20.85 4.03 13.41
CA THR A 34 -19.69 4.26 14.26
C THR A 34 -19.59 5.76 14.49
N ASN A 35 -19.64 6.16 15.74
CA ASN A 35 -19.22 7.49 16.16
C ASN A 35 -17.81 7.69 15.59
N ARG A 36 -17.69 8.54 14.56
CA ARG A 36 -16.39 8.94 14.05
C ARG A 36 -15.61 9.56 15.19
N ARG A 37 -14.66 8.82 15.75
CA ARG A 37 -13.66 9.42 16.62
C ARG A 37 -12.96 10.49 15.78
N ASN A 38 -12.72 11.65 16.39
CA ASN A 38 -11.99 12.75 15.75
C ASN A 38 -10.56 12.30 15.47
N TRP A 39 -10.35 11.68 14.32
CA TRP A 39 -9.03 11.37 13.81
C TRP A 39 -8.50 12.61 13.06
N GLY A 40 -7.52 13.29 13.64
CA GLY A 40 -6.90 14.44 13.01
C GLY A 40 -7.75 15.73 13.06
N ASN A 41 -7.16 16.81 12.66
CA ASN A 41 -7.81 18.12 12.62
C ASN A 41 -8.88 18.13 11.52
N GLN A 42 -10.13 18.43 11.89
CA GLN A 42 -11.32 18.23 11.06
C GLN A 42 -11.55 19.29 9.97
N ASP A 43 -10.55 19.91 9.44
CA ASP A 43 -10.77 20.86 8.34
C ASP A 43 -10.66 20.22 6.93
N THR A 44 -10.84 18.89 6.84
CA THR A 44 -10.66 18.18 5.57
C THR A 44 -11.90 18.15 4.67
N ALA A 45 -13.05 18.66 5.11
CA ALA A 45 -14.29 18.60 4.32
C ALA A 45 -14.24 19.48 3.05
N ASP A 46 -13.42 20.52 3.03
CA ASP A 46 -13.38 21.46 1.91
C ASP A 46 -12.29 21.14 0.87
N TYR A 47 -11.35 20.23 1.17
CA TYR A 47 -10.23 19.97 0.27
C TYR A 47 -10.59 19.18 -1.00
N ARG A 48 -11.71 18.47 -0.98
CA ARG A 48 -12.08 17.55 -2.08
C ARG A 48 -12.98 18.17 -3.16
N SER A 49 -13.40 19.44 -3.03
CA SER A 49 -14.51 19.94 -3.85
C SER A 49 -14.15 20.37 -5.27
N ASP A 50 -12.90 20.67 -5.56
CA ASP A 50 -12.55 21.33 -6.82
C ASP A 50 -11.45 20.61 -7.63
N GLN A 51 -11.01 19.42 -7.24
CA GLN A 51 -9.90 18.75 -7.91
C GLN A 51 -10.41 17.68 -8.86
N ASN A 52 -10.24 17.91 -10.15
CA ASN A 52 -10.52 16.97 -11.22
C ASN A 52 -9.29 16.87 -12.14
N ALA A 53 -8.09 16.82 -11.54
CA ALA A 53 -6.86 16.83 -12.29
C ALA A 53 -6.77 15.61 -13.22
N ILE A 54 -7.07 14.41 -12.69
CA ILE A 54 -7.03 13.19 -13.51
C ILE A 54 -8.13 13.20 -14.59
N SER A 55 -9.33 13.68 -14.27
CA SER A 55 -10.42 13.81 -15.23
C SER A 55 -10.05 14.75 -16.39
N SER A 56 -9.33 15.83 -16.10
CA SER A 56 -8.86 16.79 -17.11
C SER A 56 -7.83 16.16 -18.05
N ILE A 57 -6.95 15.32 -17.53
CA ILE A 57 -5.91 14.64 -18.33
C ILE A 57 -6.52 13.52 -19.18
N THR A 58 -7.47 12.77 -18.63
CA THR A 58 -8.02 11.55 -19.27
C THR A 58 -9.32 11.78 -20.03
N ASN A 59 -9.96 12.94 -19.86
CA ASN A 59 -11.31 13.27 -20.39
C ASN A 59 -12.37 12.25 -19.93
N GLY A 60 -12.23 11.71 -18.72
CA GLY A 60 -13.14 10.68 -18.19
C GLY A 60 -13.74 11.04 -16.85
N ALA A 61 -14.92 10.50 -16.57
CA ALA A 61 -15.52 10.57 -15.24
C ALA A 61 -14.95 9.45 -14.36
N ILE A 62 -14.70 9.76 -13.08
CA ILE A 62 -14.23 8.76 -12.12
C ILE A 62 -15.44 7.97 -11.60
N THR A 63 -15.35 6.65 -11.63
CA THR A 63 -16.24 5.78 -10.86
C THR A 63 -15.54 5.37 -9.57
N SER A 64 -16.28 5.28 -8.48
CA SER A 64 -15.73 4.93 -7.17
C SER A 64 -16.67 3.97 -6.45
N GLU A 65 -16.10 2.91 -5.88
CA GLU A 65 -16.79 1.89 -5.08
C GLU A 65 -16.00 1.71 -3.78
N GLU A 66 -16.66 1.88 -2.64
CA GLU A 66 -16.05 1.53 -1.35
C GLU A 66 -16.05 0.01 -1.19
N LEU A 67 -14.89 -0.56 -0.94
CA LEU A 67 -14.72 -2.01 -0.75
C LEU A 67 -14.81 -2.41 0.73
N GLY A 68 -14.66 -1.46 1.64
CA GLY A 68 -14.78 -1.69 3.08
C GLY A 68 -13.86 -0.83 3.91
N SER A 69 -14.02 -0.95 5.22
CA SER A 69 -13.16 -0.25 6.17
C SER A 69 -12.75 -1.17 7.32
N ALA A 70 -11.60 -0.87 7.93
CA ALA A 70 -11.07 -1.61 9.08
C ALA A 70 -10.37 -0.62 10.01
N SER A 71 -10.31 -0.93 11.29
CA SER A 71 -9.70 -0.02 12.27
C SER A 71 -9.08 -0.76 13.44
N THR A 72 -8.09 -0.12 14.04
CA THR A 72 -7.56 -0.42 15.38
C THR A 72 -7.94 0.75 16.31
N ASP A 73 -7.42 0.74 17.53
CA ASP A 73 -7.57 1.90 18.42
C ASP A 73 -6.82 3.14 17.88
N ASN A 74 -5.79 2.95 17.05
CA ASN A 74 -4.89 4.00 16.62
C ASN A 74 -4.91 4.30 15.12
N ALA A 75 -5.67 3.52 14.34
CA ALA A 75 -5.71 3.69 12.89
C ALA A 75 -7.06 3.31 12.31
N GLN A 76 -7.43 3.97 11.23
CA GLN A 76 -8.59 3.62 10.40
C GLN A 76 -8.16 3.61 8.95
N VAL A 77 -8.57 2.58 8.22
CA VAL A 77 -8.33 2.43 6.77
C VAL A 77 -9.67 2.23 6.09
N THR A 78 -9.97 3.05 5.09
CA THR A 78 -11.13 2.84 4.19
C THR A 78 -10.59 2.60 2.79
N LEU A 79 -11.01 1.51 2.18
CA LEU A 79 -10.52 1.09 0.88
C LEU A 79 -11.55 1.37 -0.21
N TYR A 80 -11.11 1.98 -1.29
CA TYR A 80 -11.92 2.25 -2.49
C TYR A 80 -11.30 1.61 -3.72
N LYS A 81 -12.16 1.11 -4.61
CA LYS A 81 -11.78 0.79 -5.98
C LYS A 81 -12.32 1.89 -6.88
N LYS A 82 -11.46 2.47 -7.69
CA LYS A 82 -11.82 3.56 -8.59
C LYS A 82 -11.42 3.21 -10.03
N SER A 83 -12.12 3.78 -11.00
CA SER A 83 -11.66 3.70 -12.39
C SER A 83 -12.03 4.95 -13.17
N ILE A 84 -11.27 5.24 -14.22
CA ILE A 84 -11.47 6.37 -15.10
C ILE A 84 -11.13 5.94 -16.53
N GLY A 85 -11.87 6.49 -17.50
CA GLY A 85 -11.69 6.17 -18.91
C GLY A 85 -12.36 4.85 -19.30
N GLU A 86 -12.28 4.52 -20.56
CA GLU A 86 -12.93 3.32 -21.13
C GLU A 86 -12.00 2.62 -22.13
N GLY A 87 -12.29 1.35 -22.39
CA GLY A 87 -11.58 0.55 -23.39
C GLY A 87 -10.09 0.49 -23.10
N SER A 88 -9.27 0.74 -24.11
CA SER A 88 -7.82 0.72 -24.01
C SER A 88 -7.22 1.85 -23.18
N ASN A 89 -8.02 2.88 -22.86
CA ASN A 89 -7.58 4.02 -22.07
C ASN A 89 -7.99 3.91 -20.58
N LYS A 90 -8.67 2.85 -20.21
CA LYS A 90 -9.16 2.66 -18.85
C LYS A 90 -7.99 2.51 -17.86
N ILE A 91 -8.09 3.21 -16.74
CA ILE A 91 -7.21 3.09 -15.58
C ILE A 91 -8.06 2.61 -14.41
N THR A 92 -7.70 1.49 -13.80
CA THR A 92 -8.31 0.96 -12.58
C THR A 92 -7.30 1.08 -11.45
N TYR A 93 -7.72 1.65 -10.32
CA TYR A 93 -6.83 1.87 -9.18
C TYR A 93 -7.56 1.70 -7.85
N PHE A 94 -6.78 1.45 -6.84
CA PHE A 94 -7.24 1.23 -5.46
C PHE A 94 -6.66 2.32 -4.59
N VAL A 95 -7.49 2.88 -3.72
CA VAL A 95 -7.14 3.97 -2.81
C VAL A 95 -7.41 3.49 -1.39
N ALA A 96 -6.40 3.48 -0.56
CA ALA A 96 -6.57 3.33 0.88
C ALA A 96 -6.46 4.72 1.52
N ASP A 97 -7.57 5.16 2.09
CA ASP A 97 -7.72 6.42 2.83
C ASP A 97 -7.44 6.09 4.31
N VAL A 98 -6.34 6.61 4.84
CA VAL A 98 -5.75 6.14 6.10
C VAL A 98 -5.65 7.29 7.10
N TYR A 99 -6.29 7.12 8.25
CA TYR A 99 -6.15 8.02 9.41
C TYR A 99 -5.41 7.29 10.52
N VAL A 100 -4.42 7.96 11.12
CA VAL A 100 -3.65 7.40 12.24
C VAL A 100 -3.49 8.46 13.35
N THR A 101 -3.38 7.99 14.59
CA THR A 101 -3.13 8.88 15.75
C THR A 101 -1.68 9.34 15.82
N SER A 102 -0.77 8.60 15.17
CA SER A 102 0.67 8.88 15.14
C SER A 102 1.27 8.34 13.84
N ALA A 103 2.25 9.02 13.30
CA ALA A 103 3.03 8.51 12.15
C ALA A 103 3.66 7.14 12.44
N SER A 104 3.88 6.79 13.72
CA SER A 104 4.44 5.48 14.10
C SER A 104 3.49 4.30 13.80
N GLU A 105 2.22 4.56 13.51
CA GLU A 105 1.28 3.53 13.04
C GLU A 105 1.51 3.15 11.58
N ILE A 106 2.22 3.97 10.81
CA ILE A 106 2.68 3.63 9.45
C ILE A 106 4.02 2.90 9.62
N LYS A 107 3.93 1.59 9.63
CA LYS A 107 5.06 0.69 9.92
C LYS A 107 5.63 0.11 8.63
N ALA A 108 6.85 -0.40 8.70
CA ALA A 108 7.45 -1.18 7.62
C ALA A 108 7.88 -2.54 8.16
N ALA A 109 7.76 -3.57 7.33
CA ALA A 109 8.28 -4.91 7.66
C ALA A 109 9.13 -5.41 6.50
N PHE A 110 10.28 -5.98 6.85
CA PHE A 110 11.17 -6.62 5.88
C PHE A 110 10.76 -8.06 5.63
N ALA A 111 11.02 -8.56 4.44
CA ALA A 111 10.91 -9.99 4.14
C ALA A 111 11.78 -10.80 5.11
N ASP A 112 11.24 -11.90 5.64
CA ASP A 112 11.89 -12.75 6.66
C ASP A 112 12.27 -11.97 7.94
N GLY A 113 11.71 -10.78 8.14
CA GLY A 113 12.04 -9.92 9.29
C GLY A 113 13.45 -9.32 9.24
N GLU A 114 14.14 -9.38 8.09
CA GLU A 114 15.55 -9.04 8.01
C GLU A 114 15.86 -8.04 6.88
N PHE A 115 16.62 -6.99 7.22
CA PHE A 115 17.15 -6.09 6.20
C PHE A 115 18.27 -6.77 5.42
N GLY A 116 18.14 -6.84 4.10
CA GLY A 116 19.19 -7.44 3.29
C GLY A 116 18.93 -7.36 1.80
N LYS A 117 19.93 -7.72 1.02
CA LYS A 117 19.81 -7.81 -0.44
C LYS A 117 19.27 -9.18 -0.84
N ASN A 118 18.35 -9.18 -1.79
CA ASN A 118 17.79 -10.41 -2.36
C ASN A 118 16.98 -11.27 -1.36
N ILE A 119 16.69 -10.74 -0.16
CA ILE A 119 15.74 -11.35 0.78
C ILE A 119 14.35 -10.88 0.33
N LYS A 120 13.45 -11.82 0.07
CA LYS A 120 12.16 -11.51 -0.54
C LYS A 120 11.07 -12.44 -0.05
N ASP A 121 9.88 -11.89 0.15
CA ASP A 121 8.67 -12.65 0.45
C ASP A 121 7.47 -11.95 -0.21
N SER A 122 6.34 -12.62 -0.23
CA SER A 122 5.12 -12.07 -0.78
C SER A 122 4.55 -10.96 0.12
N VAL A 123 3.89 -9.97 -0.48
CA VAL A 123 3.16 -8.94 0.28
C VAL A 123 2.17 -9.61 1.24
N PHE A 124 1.51 -10.68 0.79
CA PHE A 124 0.52 -11.40 1.58
C PHE A 124 1.16 -12.02 2.85
N SER A 125 2.28 -12.76 2.69
CA SER A 125 2.96 -13.39 3.84
C SER A 125 3.42 -12.34 4.86
N MET A 126 4.14 -11.32 4.38
CA MET A 126 4.63 -10.24 5.26
C MET A 126 3.47 -9.54 5.99
N ALA A 127 2.34 -9.29 5.30
CA ALA A 127 1.17 -8.65 5.90
C ALA A 127 0.55 -9.54 6.99
N VAL A 128 0.39 -10.84 6.72
CA VAL A 128 -0.18 -11.80 7.69
C VAL A 128 0.73 -11.94 8.90
N GLU A 129 2.02 -12.09 8.70
CA GLU A 129 3.02 -12.24 9.79
C GLU A 129 3.05 -11.04 10.72
N ASN A 130 2.74 -9.84 10.19
CA ASN A 130 2.73 -8.60 10.95
C ASN A 130 1.33 -8.19 11.41
N ASN A 131 0.33 -9.08 11.29
CA ASN A 131 -1.06 -8.82 11.67
C ASN A 131 -1.60 -7.52 11.04
N ALA A 132 -1.24 -7.27 9.78
CA ALA A 132 -1.62 -6.05 9.09
C ALA A 132 -3.11 -6.02 8.77
N LEU A 133 -3.77 -4.89 8.99
CA LEU A 133 -5.09 -4.58 8.43
C LEU A 133 -4.97 -4.20 6.96
N PHE A 134 -3.91 -3.46 6.64
CA PHE A 134 -3.60 -2.92 5.32
C PHE A 134 -2.11 -3.02 5.09
N ALA A 135 -1.72 -3.33 3.85
CA ALA A 135 -0.32 -3.20 3.43
C ALA A 135 -0.22 -2.89 1.94
N ILE A 136 0.89 -2.25 1.59
CA ILE A 136 1.28 -1.97 0.21
C ILE A 136 2.78 -2.30 0.08
N ASN A 137 3.24 -2.58 -1.13
CA ASN A 137 4.67 -2.78 -1.36
C ASN A 137 5.48 -1.54 -0.98
N GLY A 138 6.71 -1.74 -0.56
CA GLY A 138 7.67 -0.66 -0.33
C GLY A 138 8.40 -0.23 -1.60
N ASP A 139 9.65 0.20 -1.42
CA ASP A 139 10.51 0.58 -2.54
C ASP A 139 11.37 -0.60 -3.04
N PHE A 140 12.39 -0.32 -3.80
CA PHE A 140 13.19 -1.34 -4.51
C PHE A 140 14.55 -1.59 -3.84
N TYR A 141 14.70 -1.25 -2.54
CA TYR A 141 16.01 -1.21 -1.87
C TYR A 141 16.76 -2.55 -1.93
N GLY A 142 16.05 -3.66 -1.86
CA GLY A 142 16.65 -4.99 -1.85
C GLY A 142 17.29 -5.41 -3.15
N ASN A 143 17.00 -4.69 -4.24
CA ASN A 143 17.62 -4.92 -5.56
C ASN A 143 18.56 -3.77 -5.95
N SER A 144 18.74 -2.78 -5.09
CA SER A 144 19.61 -1.63 -5.35
C SER A 144 20.90 -1.75 -4.54
N GLU A 145 22.02 -1.39 -5.13
CA GLU A 145 23.29 -1.28 -4.42
C GLU A 145 23.33 -0.02 -3.56
N ARG A 146 22.71 1.05 -4.05
CA ARG A 146 22.69 2.37 -3.40
C ARG A 146 21.26 2.79 -3.18
N SER A 147 20.93 3.20 -1.97
CA SER A 147 19.63 3.79 -1.62
C SER A 147 19.66 4.36 -0.21
N ILE A 148 18.65 5.15 0.10
CA ILE A 148 18.36 5.54 1.48
C ILE A 148 17.30 4.57 2.01
N VAL A 149 17.55 3.98 3.19
CA VAL A 149 16.58 3.08 3.84
C VAL A 149 16.50 3.46 5.32
N ILE A 150 15.41 4.09 5.71
CA ILE A 150 15.04 4.29 7.11
C ILE A 150 13.70 3.58 7.29
N ARG A 151 13.60 2.65 8.24
CA ARG A 151 12.36 1.94 8.54
C ARG A 151 12.12 1.94 10.05
N ASN A 152 10.94 2.40 10.45
CA ASN A 152 10.51 2.45 11.85
C ASN A 152 11.52 3.19 12.74
N GLY A 153 12.06 4.31 12.22
CA GLY A 153 13.03 5.17 12.93
C GLY A 153 14.47 4.65 12.95
N ILE A 154 14.76 3.53 12.29
CA ILE A 154 16.11 2.96 12.24
C ILE A 154 16.69 3.16 10.84
N LYS A 155 17.90 3.72 10.77
CA LYS A 155 18.64 3.90 9.51
C LYS A 155 19.42 2.61 9.20
N TYR A 156 19.07 1.95 8.10
CA TYR A 156 19.68 0.72 7.62
C TYR A 156 20.72 0.95 6.51
N ARG A 157 20.45 1.96 5.67
CA ARG A 157 21.36 2.31 4.56
C ARG A 157 21.28 3.82 4.32
N ASP A 158 22.44 4.41 4.02
CA ASP A 158 22.59 5.85 3.81
C ASP A 158 23.53 6.10 2.63
N ASP A 159 23.09 5.71 1.44
CA ASP A 159 23.89 5.84 0.21
C ASP A 159 22.97 6.34 -0.90
N VAL A 160 22.77 7.67 -0.93
CA VAL A 160 21.86 8.29 -1.88
C VAL A 160 22.26 7.98 -3.34
N ASN A 161 21.28 7.57 -4.12
CA ASN A 161 21.44 7.37 -5.57
C ASN A 161 20.87 8.59 -6.33
N ASP A 162 20.59 8.44 -7.61
CA ASP A 162 20.09 9.55 -8.44
C ASP A 162 18.56 9.73 -8.36
N ALA A 163 17.86 8.91 -7.55
CA ALA A 163 16.41 9.00 -7.38
C ALA A 163 16.03 9.91 -6.21
N ASP A 164 14.86 10.50 -6.28
CA ASP A 164 14.32 11.30 -5.18
C ASP A 164 14.15 10.45 -3.92
N VAL A 165 14.12 11.12 -2.76
CA VAL A 165 13.92 10.51 -1.46
C VAL A 165 12.64 11.07 -0.85
N CYS A 166 11.80 10.20 -0.31
CA CYS A 166 10.62 10.59 0.47
C CYS A 166 10.87 10.25 1.94
N VAL A 167 10.61 11.19 2.84
CA VAL A 167 10.76 10.99 4.29
C VAL A 167 9.44 11.30 4.98
N LEU A 168 8.95 10.34 5.76
CA LEU A 168 7.86 10.52 6.71
C LEU A 168 8.49 10.76 8.09
N PHE A 169 8.10 11.85 8.75
CA PHE A 169 8.64 12.24 10.05
C PHE A 169 7.70 11.83 11.20
N THR A 170 8.25 11.73 12.40
CA THR A 170 7.47 11.39 13.61
C THR A 170 6.39 12.43 13.94
N ASP A 171 6.55 13.67 13.47
CA ASP A 171 5.52 14.72 13.63
C ASP A 171 4.33 14.56 12.66
N GLY A 172 4.38 13.55 11.79
CA GLY A 172 3.33 13.26 10.82
C GLY A 172 3.49 13.96 9.48
N THR A 173 4.49 14.83 9.33
CA THR A 173 4.75 15.48 8.04
C THR A 173 5.50 14.54 7.09
N MET A 174 5.25 14.68 5.79
CA MET A 174 5.95 13.93 4.75
C MET A 174 6.57 14.91 3.77
N GLN A 175 7.86 14.75 3.48
CA GLN A 175 8.59 15.63 2.57
C GLN A 175 9.37 14.81 1.55
N THR A 176 9.50 15.36 0.36
CA THR A 176 10.30 14.78 -0.72
C THR A 176 11.53 15.66 -0.96
N TYR A 177 12.62 15.03 -1.35
CA TYR A 177 13.92 15.66 -1.57
C TYR A 177 14.49 15.16 -2.91
N SER A 178 15.05 16.07 -3.69
CA SER A 178 15.93 15.65 -4.78
C SER A 178 17.22 15.05 -4.17
N PRO A 179 17.98 14.26 -4.92
CA PRO A 179 19.23 13.69 -4.39
C PRO A 179 20.22 14.74 -3.88
N SER A 180 20.25 15.93 -4.50
CA SER A 180 21.15 17.01 -4.09
C SER A 180 20.67 17.78 -2.85
N GLU A 181 19.39 17.67 -2.49
CA GLU A 181 18.81 18.35 -1.32
C GLU A 181 18.76 17.44 -0.09
N TYR A 182 18.88 16.13 -0.27
CA TYR A 182 18.77 15.18 0.82
C TYR A 182 20.00 15.29 1.73
N ASP A 183 19.75 15.50 3.01
CA ASP A 183 20.78 15.55 4.05
C ASP A 183 20.36 14.57 5.16
N SER A 184 21.08 13.47 5.25
CA SER A 184 20.76 12.37 6.18
C SER A 184 20.77 12.83 7.64
N ASP A 185 21.77 13.62 8.03
CA ASP A 185 21.88 14.08 9.42
C ASP A 185 20.73 15.04 9.77
N ALA A 186 20.36 15.91 8.84
CA ALA A 186 19.25 16.85 9.04
C ALA A 186 17.91 16.09 9.16
N VAL A 187 17.63 15.10 8.30
CA VAL A 187 16.35 14.36 8.38
C VAL A 187 16.27 13.49 9.63
N ILE A 188 17.38 12.89 10.05
CA ILE A 188 17.44 12.12 11.31
C ILE A 188 17.20 13.03 12.51
N ALA A 189 17.88 14.18 12.55
CA ALA A 189 17.71 15.15 13.64
C ALA A 189 16.26 15.68 13.72
N LYS A 190 15.57 15.77 12.58
CA LYS A 190 14.15 16.16 12.50
C LYS A 190 13.20 15.03 12.95
N GLY A 191 13.69 13.79 13.06
CA GLY A 191 12.88 12.67 13.49
C GLY A 191 12.32 11.84 12.33
N ALA A 192 13.15 11.50 11.35
CA ALA A 192 12.75 10.61 10.25
C ALA A 192 12.25 9.27 10.79
N TRP A 193 11.02 8.91 10.46
CA TRP A 193 10.39 7.64 10.84
C TRP A 193 10.55 6.61 9.73
N GLN A 194 10.23 7.01 8.49
CA GLN A 194 10.43 6.16 7.30
C GLN A 194 11.13 6.99 6.23
N ALA A 195 11.98 6.36 5.41
CA ALA A 195 12.49 6.99 4.19
C ALA A 195 12.57 5.97 3.06
N TRP A 196 12.04 6.36 1.91
CA TRP A 196 12.01 5.58 0.68
C TRP A 196 12.79 6.29 -0.41
N ASN A 197 13.57 5.54 -1.19
CA ASN A 197 14.43 6.09 -2.24
C ASN A 197 14.18 5.34 -3.55
N PHE A 198 13.07 5.67 -4.20
CA PHE A 198 12.67 5.12 -5.50
C PHE A 198 12.22 6.24 -6.43
N GLY A 199 11.14 6.90 -6.09
CA GLY A 199 10.67 8.10 -6.76
C GLY A 199 10.00 7.88 -8.10
N PRO A 200 9.69 8.96 -8.73
CA PRO A 200 9.97 10.35 -8.31
C PRO A 200 8.96 10.91 -7.31
N ALA A 201 9.25 12.09 -6.78
CA ALA A 201 8.24 12.94 -6.18
C ALA A 201 7.16 13.26 -7.23
N LEU A 202 5.91 13.36 -6.79
CA LEU A 202 4.76 13.55 -7.67
C LEU A 202 4.13 14.94 -7.51
N LEU A 203 4.15 15.48 -6.29
CA LEU A 203 3.54 16.76 -5.92
C LEU A 203 4.57 17.67 -5.25
N ASP A 204 4.33 18.98 -5.31
CA ASP A 204 5.26 20.02 -4.88
C ASP A 204 5.25 20.36 -3.38
N GLY A 205 4.49 19.62 -2.58
CA GLY A 205 4.30 19.92 -1.15
C GLY A 205 3.12 20.87 -0.87
N SER A 206 2.51 21.40 -1.92
CA SER A 206 1.29 22.24 -1.85
C SER A 206 0.11 21.62 -2.59
N GLY A 207 0.25 20.36 -2.99
CA GLY A 207 -0.78 19.60 -3.69
C GLY A 207 -0.78 19.75 -5.21
N ASN A 208 0.11 20.57 -5.77
CA ASN A 208 0.17 20.76 -7.23
C ASN A 208 1.01 19.65 -7.87
N VAL A 209 0.53 19.16 -9.01
CA VAL A 209 1.25 18.17 -9.83
C VAL A 209 2.55 18.80 -10.35
N LEU A 210 3.66 18.09 -10.19
CA LEU A 210 4.95 18.54 -10.73
C LEU A 210 4.94 18.52 -12.26
N GLU A 211 5.52 19.53 -12.88
CA GLU A 211 5.62 19.63 -14.35
C GLU A 211 6.59 18.61 -14.94
N THR A 212 7.61 18.23 -14.17
CA THR A 212 8.63 17.27 -14.59
C THR A 212 8.95 16.32 -13.45
N PHE A 213 9.35 15.10 -13.81
CA PHE A 213 9.66 14.04 -12.86
C PHE A 213 11.11 13.60 -13.02
N ASN A 214 11.82 13.43 -11.90
CA ASN A 214 13.18 12.89 -11.86
C ASN A 214 13.16 11.40 -12.18
N THR A 215 13.06 11.06 -13.47
CA THR A 215 12.94 9.67 -13.90
C THR A 215 13.35 9.49 -15.37
N THR A 216 13.49 8.24 -15.78
CA THR A 216 13.76 7.90 -17.18
C THR A 216 12.46 7.93 -18.00
N LYS A 217 12.60 8.10 -19.32
CA LYS A 217 11.46 8.05 -20.25
C LYS A 217 10.67 6.74 -20.14
N TYR A 218 11.36 5.62 -19.92
CA TYR A 218 10.72 4.30 -19.77
C TYR A 218 9.81 4.26 -18.56
N LEU A 219 10.28 4.77 -17.43
CA LEU A 219 9.49 4.79 -16.20
C LEU A 219 8.31 5.77 -16.27
N ASN A 220 8.39 6.77 -17.15
CA ASN A 220 7.28 7.72 -17.32
C ASN A 220 6.11 7.16 -18.14
N SER A 221 6.25 6.02 -18.81
CA SER A 221 5.14 5.39 -19.57
C SER A 221 4.07 4.79 -18.65
N ALA A 222 2.90 4.45 -19.21
CA ALA A 222 1.83 3.81 -18.44
C ALA A 222 2.28 2.43 -17.92
N ASN A 223 2.19 2.25 -16.61
CA ASN A 223 2.62 1.04 -15.89
C ASN A 223 1.70 0.81 -14.68
N PRO A 224 1.66 -0.41 -14.12
CA PRO A 224 1.16 -0.57 -12.75
C PRO A 224 2.00 0.28 -11.80
N ARG A 225 1.36 0.92 -10.82
CA ARG A 225 2.00 1.90 -9.92
C ARG A 225 1.60 1.66 -8.47
N SER A 226 2.49 2.08 -7.57
CA SER A 226 2.15 2.27 -6.15
C SER A 226 2.66 3.63 -5.71
N ALA A 227 1.92 4.27 -4.81
CA ALA A 227 2.27 5.60 -4.31
C ALA A 227 1.81 5.76 -2.87
N ILE A 228 2.53 6.61 -2.15
CA ILE A 228 2.14 7.12 -0.83
C ILE A 228 2.00 8.64 -0.92
N GLY A 229 0.99 9.19 -0.24
CA GLY A 229 0.80 10.63 -0.14
C GLY A 229 0.37 11.05 1.26
N CYS A 230 0.62 12.29 1.57
CA CYS A 230 0.23 12.92 2.83
C CYS A 230 -0.72 14.08 2.53
N VAL A 231 -1.94 14.00 3.09
CA VAL A 231 -2.94 15.07 3.04
C VAL A 231 -2.63 16.08 4.16
N SER A 232 -2.43 15.57 5.36
CA SER A 232 -2.03 16.32 6.55
C SER A 232 -1.43 15.33 7.56
N ALA A 233 -0.82 15.84 8.61
CA ALA A 233 -0.30 14.97 9.68
C ALA A 233 -1.45 14.10 10.24
N GLY A 234 -1.27 12.78 10.20
CA GLY A 234 -2.27 11.80 10.62
C GLY A 234 -3.23 11.35 9.52
N HIS A 235 -3.16 11.93 8.32
CA HIS A 235 -4.03 11.56 7.19
C HIS A 235 -3.17 11.29 5.94
N TYR A 236 -3.20 10.04 5.48
CA TYR A 236 -2.36 9.57 4.37
C TYR A 236 -3.20 8.79 3.36
N ILE A 237 -2.75 8.85 2.11
CA ILE A 237 -3.38 8.15 0.99
C ILE A 237 -2.35 7.17 0.42
N PHE A 238 -2.77 5.93 0.22
CA PHE A 238 -1.98 4.96 -0.52
C PHE A 238 -2.75 4.57 -1.77
N VAL A 239 -2.05 4.55 -2.89
CA VAL A 239 -2.66 4.21 -4.20
C VAL A 239 -1.90 3.06 -4.83
N THR A 240 -2.65 2.07 -5.35
CA THR A 240 -2.12 1.05 -6.26
C THR A 240 -2.92 1.10 -7.55
N VAL A 241 -2.23 1.30 -8.67
CA VAL A 241 -2.82 1.30 -10.01
C VAL A 241 -2.52 -0.03 -10.69
N ASP A 242 -3.54 -0.76 -11.08
CA ASP A 242 -3.37 -1.95 -11.91
C ASP A 242 -2.97 -1.54 -13.33
N GLY A 243 -2.30 -2.43 -14.05
CA GLY A 243 -1.90 -2.10 -15.41
C GLY A 243 -1.46 -3.29 -16.22
N ARG A 244 -1.11 -3.04 -17.50
CA ARG A 244 -0.69 -4.07 -18.46
C ARG A 244 -1.75 -5.16 -18.66
N ASN A 245 -3.01 -4.81 -18.46
CA ASN A 245 -4.15 -5.74 -18.54
C ASN A 245 -5.19 -5.14 -19.48
N GLU A 246 -5.14 -5.61 -20.73
CA GLU A 246 -5.98 -5.07 -21.81
C GLU A 246 -7.47 -5.19 -21.48
N GLY A 247 -8.22 -4.11 -21.67
CA GLY A 247 -9.66 -4.04 -21.39
C GLY A 247 -10.01 -3.82 -19.92
N TYR A 248 -9.02 -3.94 -19.01
CA TYR A 248 -9.23 -3.74 -17.57
C TYR A 248 -8.49 -2.50 -17.05
N SER A 249 -7.18 -2.44 -17.30
CA SER A 249 -6.38 -1.27 -16.89
C SER A 249 -5.08 -1.21 -17.67
N LYS A 250 -4.84 -0.06 -18.33
CA LYS A 250 -3.57 0.17 -19.04
C LYS A 250 -2.40 0.44 -18.07
N GLY A 251 -2.72 0.85 -16.83
CA GLY A 251 -1.77 1.45 -15.91
C GLY A 251 -1.79 2.97 -15.99
N ALA A 252 -0.91 3.63 -15.25
CA ALA A 252 -0.83 5.09 -15.22
C ALA A 252 0.58 5.56 -15.58
N THR A 253 0.65 6.67 -16.32
CA THR A 253 1.86 7.48 -16.44
C THR A 253 2.12 8.18 -15.09
N LEU A 254 3.29 8.77 -14.91
CA LEU A 254 3.57 9.52 -13.68
C LEU A 254 2.67 10.75 -13.56
N SER A 255 2.35 11.42 -14.68
CA SER A 255 1.43 12.57 -14.66
C SER A 255 0.01 12.14 -14.24
N GLU A 256 -0.46 10.99 -14.74
CA GLU A 256 -1.77 10.44 -14.33
C GLU A 256 -1.76 10.02 -12.85
N LEU A 257 -0.67 9.40 -12.36
CA LEU A 257 -0.53 9.03 -10.95
C LEU A 257 -0.49 10.28 -10.06
N ALA A 258 0.27 11.30 -10.45
CA ALA A 258 0.35 12.56 -9.71
C ALA A 258 -1.02 13.25 -9.65
N ALA A 259 -1.75 13.25 -10.76
CA ALA A 259 -3.11 13.81 -10.80
C ALA A 259 -4.06 13.03 -9.89
N ILE A 260 -3.96 11.69 -9.85
CA ILE A 260 -4.73 10.85 -8.91
C ILE A 260 -4.41 11.27 -7.47
N MET A 261 -3.12 11.40 -7.11
CA MET A 261 -2.73 11.77 -5.75
C MET A 261 -3.20 13.18 -5.37
N SER A 262 -3.16 14.12 -6.31
CA SER A 262 -3.69 15.48 -6.12
C SER A 262 -5.20 15.46 -5.90
N ASP A 263 -5.96 14.69 -6.71
CA ASP A 263 -7.41 14.55 -6.59
C ASP A 263 -7.83 13.86 -5.27
N GLU A 264 -6.95 13.01 -4.70
CA GLU A 264 -7.18 12.41 -3.37
C GLU A 264 -6.80 13.40 -2.23
N GLY A 265 -6.43 14.63 -2.56
CA GLY A 265 -6.19 15.69 -1.58
C GLY A 265 -4.78 15.72 -1.01
N CYS A 266 -3.85 14.97 -1.57
CA CYS A 266 -2.49 14.95 -1.05
C CYS A 266 -1.77 16.28 -1.29
N MET A 267 -1.05 16.75 -0.27
CA MET A 267 -0.16 17.92 -0.38
C MET A 267 1.22 17.51 -0.90
N SER A 268 1.69 16.34 -0.47
CA SER A 268 2.90 15.70 -0.99
C SER A 268 2.60 14.27 -1.37
N ALA A 269 3.29 13.75 -2.39
CA ALA A 269 3.11 12.36 -2.84
C ALA A 269 4.38 11.84 -3.50
N PHE A 270 4.57 10.53 -3.42
CA PHE A 270 5.80 9.86 -3.86
C PHE A 270 5.48 8.52 -4.51
N ASN A 271 6.08 8.26 -5.66
CA ASN A 271 5.94 6.99 -6.38
C ASN A 271 6.86 5.93 -5.76
N LEU A 272 6.29 4.77 -5.46
CA LEU A 272 6.98 3.58 -4.95
C LEU A 272 7.25 2.59 -6.10
N ASP A 273 7.82 1.42 -5.78
CA ASP A 273 8.06 0.40 -6.82
C ASP A 273 6.73 -0.04 -7.45
N GLY A 274 6.77 -0.22 -8.76
CA GLY A 274 5.59 -0.52 -9.57
C GLY A 274 5.75 -1.81 -10.39
N GLY A 275 5.01 -1.89 -11.49
CA GLY A 275 5.00 -3.08 -12.32
C GLY A 275 4.46 -4.28 -11.54
N LYS A 276 5.19 -5.40 -11.54
CA LYS A 276 4.79 -6.60 -10.80
C LYS A 276 4.78 -6.41 -9.28
N SER A 277 5.45 -5.36 -8.78
CA SER A 277 5.48 -5.06 -7.34
C SER A 277 4.20 -4.39 -6.86
N ALA A 278 3.42 -3.77 -7.74
CA ALA A 278 2.23 -2.99 -7.37
C ALA A 278 1.16 -3.92 -6.79
N MET A 279 1.17 -4.06 -5.46
CA MET A 279 0.27 -4.93 -4.72
C MET A 279 -0.25 -4.24 -3.48
N MET A 280 -1.56 -4.39 -3.25
CA MET A 280 -2.24 -3.85 -2.08
C MET A 280 -2.98 -4.98 -1.36
N TYR A 281 -2.74 -5.08 -0.06
CA TYR A 281 -3.38 -6.05 0.84
C TYR A 281 -4.35 -5.30 1.74
N PHE A 282 -5.53 -5.88 1.93
CA PHE A 282 -6.51 -5.36 2.88
C PHE A 282 -7.34 -6.52 3.41
N ASN A 283 -7.46 -6.57 4.74
CA ASN A 283 -8.34 -7.51 5.43
C ASN A 283 -8.20 -8.95 4.91
N ASN A 284 -6.98 -9.45 4.96
CA ASN A 284 -6.60 -10.83 4.63
C ASN A 284 -6.70 -11.20 3.13
N SER A 285 -6.60 -10.20 2.25
CA SER A 285 -6.65 -10.43 0.78
C SER A 285 -5.77 -9.45 0.03
N ILE A 286 -5.18 -9.87 -1.08
CA ILE A 286 -4.65 -8.95 -2.10
C ILE A 286 -5.88 -8.43 -2.86
N VAL A 287 -6.07 -7.13 -2.88
CA VAL A 287 -7.33 -6.52 -3.36
C VAL A 287 -7.27 -6.03 -4.79
N ASN A 288 -6.08 -5.83 -5.32
CA ASN A 288 -5.89 -5.42 -6.71
C ASN A 288 -5.59 -6.64 -7.60
N ALA A 289 -5.34 -6.41 -8.89
CA ALA A 289 -5.00 -7.46 -9.87
C ALA A 289 -3.55 -7.27 -10.34
N PRO A 290 -2.56 -7.74 -9.56
CA PRO A 290 -1.15 -7.48 -9.89
C PRO A 290 -0.74 -8.09 -11.24
N ASP A 291 0.10 -7.39 -11.99
CA ASP A 291 0.67 -7.85 -13.26
C ASP A 291 1.36 -9.22 -13.08
N GLY A 292 0.88 -10.22 -13.84
CA GLY A 292 1.41 -11.59 -13.78
C GLY A 292 1.26 -12.27 -12.41
N GLY A 293 0.33 -11.80 -11.57
CA GLY A 293 0.12 -12.34 -10.22
C GLY A 293 1.04 -11.73 -9.15
N GLY A 294 1.82 -10.72 -9.53
CA GLY A 294 2.75 -10.07 -8.61
C GLY A 294 4.15 -10.69 -8.58
N ARG A 295 4.93 -10.31 -7.59
CA ARG A 295 6.27 -10.89 -7.31
C ARG A 295 6.62 -10.70 -5.83
N ASP A 296 7.56 -11.49 -5.35
CA ASP A 296 8.11 -11.33 -4.00
C ASP A 296 8.94 -10.05 -3.89
N LEU A 297 8.91 -9.41 -2.74
CA LEU A 297 9.44 -8.08 -2.45
C LEU A 297 10.30 -8.09 -1.19
N SER A 298 11.09 -7.03 -1.01
CA SER A 298 11.98 -6.93 0.14
C SER A 298 11.33 -6.31 1.37
N ASP A 299 10.25 -5.51 1.18
CA ASP A 299 9.53 -4.91 2.31
C ASP A 299 8.12 -4.48 1.92
N ILE A 300 7.32 -4.25 2.94
CA ILE A 300 5.99 -3.63 2.85
C ILE A 300 5.91 -2.40 3.75
N ILE A 301 4.96 -1.54 3.42
CA ILE A 301 4.43 -0.48 4.31
C ILE A 301 3.08 -1.00 4.80
N TYR A 302 2.84 -0.96 6.12
CA TYR A 302 1.60 -1.53 6.65
C TYR A 302 1.02 -0.76 7.83
N ILE A 303 -0.28 -1.01 8.07
CA ILE A 303 -1.06 -0.52 9.22
C ILE A 303 -1.59 -1.74 9.96
N GLY A 304 -1.46 -1.76 11.28
CA GLY A 304 -1.89 -2.89 12.12
C GLY A 304 -0.76 -3.39 13.00
N GLY A 305 -0.89 -4.61 13.51
CA GLY A 305 0.13 -5.24 14.36
C GLY A 305 -0.12 -5.10 15.84
#